data_e80aa441a24d61da4530fde7453b90e5
#
_entry.id   e80aa441a24d61da4530fde7453b90e5
#
_cell.length_a   1.000
_cell.length_b   1.000
_cell.length_c   1.000
_cell.angle_alpha   90.00
_cell.angle_beta   90.00
_cell.angle_gamma   90.00
#
_symmetry.space_group_name_H-M   'P 1'
#
loop_
_entity.id
_entity.type
_entity.pdbx_description
1 polymer ?
#
loop_
_entity_poly.entity_id
_entity_poly.type
_entity_poly.pdbx_seq_one_letter_code
_entity_poly.pdbx_strand_id
1 'polypeptide(L)'
;MKPADLAFVAAMIVMVCLTAVTAGAQSSSQQDQNKRIVLEFYDKALNQKDFDAASAYFGPHYIQHNPTARDGIEGFKAFIQFLRDKFPNSHSEIKHVYADGDYVILHVHAVREPGTRGLAIVDIFRLVNSKIVEHWDVRQDVPETAANGNGMF
;
A
#
# COMPACT_ATOMS: atom_id res chain seq x y z
N MET A 1 -11.41 41.99 -35.20
CA MET A 1 -11.85 40.60 -34.95
C MET A 1 -13.39 40.56 -35.00
N LYS A 2 -13.97 39.66 -35.77
CA LYS A 2 -15.43 39.51 -35.88
C LYS A 2 -15.95 38.79 -34.59
N PRO A 3 -17.17 39.08 -34.12
CA PRO A 3 -17.72 38.51 -32.87
C PRO A 3 -17.77 36.95 -32.85
N ALA A 4 -17.72 36.29 -34.02
CA ALA A 4 -17.64 34.83 -34.13
C ALA A 4 -16.30 34.25 -33.63
N ASP A 5 -15.20 35.02 -33.77
CA ASP A 5 -13.86 34.54 -33.35
C ASP A 5 -13.69 34.55 -31.82
N LEU A 6 -14.39 35.47 -31.14
CA LEU A 6 -14.36 35.59 -29.68
C LEU A 6 -15.14 34.45 -29.00
N ALA A 7 -16.27 34.02 -29.59
CA ALA A 7 -17.08 32.91 -29.08
C ALA A 7 -16.35 31.57 -29.19
N PHE A 8 -15.54 31.37 -30.25
CA PHE A 8 -14.78 30.14 -30.45
C PHE A 8 -13.62 30.00 -29.47
N VAL A 9 -12.94 31.10 -29.16
CA VAL A 9 -11.83 31.10 -28.19
C VAL A 9 -12.36 30.87 -26.76
N ALA A 10 -13.50 31.46 -26.39
CA ALA A 10 -14.12 31.24 -25.08
C ALA A 10 -14.60 29.79 -24.88
N ALA A 11 -15.18 29.18 -25.91
CA ALA A 11 -15.60 27.78 -25.86
C ALA A 11 -14.42 26.80 -25.71
N MET A 12 -13.27 27.10 -26.35
CA MET A 12 -12.06 26.27 -26.26
C MET A 12 -11.40 26.34 -24.87
N ILE A 13 -11.39 27.52 -24.22
CA ILE A 13 -10.83 27.69 -22.87
C ILE A 13 -11.69 26.97 -21.81
N VAL A 14 -13.03 27.00 -21.93
CA VAL A 14 -13.92 26.31 -21.00
C VAL A 14 -13.79 24.79 -21.13
N MET A 15 -13.58 24.27 -22.33
CA MET A 15 -13.41 22.83 -22.55
C MET A 15 -12.09 22.27 -21.97
N VAL A 16 -11.00 23.04 -22.04
CA VAL A 16 -9.71 22.64 -21.46
C VAL A 16 -9.74 22.65 -19.91
N CYS A 17 -10.46 23.58 -19.29
CA CYS A 17 -10.60 23.61 -17.82
C CYS A 17 -11.46 22.45 -17.28
N LEU A 18 -12.51 22.00 -18.00
CA LEU A 18 -13.34 20.88 -17.54
C LEU A 18 -12.61 19.54 -17.56
N THR A 19 -11.71 19.31 -18.53
CA THR A 19 -10.96 18.06 -18.62
C THR A 19 -9.89 17.93 -17.55
N ALA A 20 -9.25 19.03 -17.14
CA ALA A 20 -8.25 19.02 -16.09
C ALA A 20 -8.84 18.68 -14.70
N VAL A 21 -10.05 19.20 -14.38
CA VAL A 21 -10.71 18.92 -13.10
C VAL A 21 -11.17 17.47 -13.01
N THR A 22 -11.65 16.88 -14.09
CA THR A 22 -12.07 15.46 -14.10
C THR A 22 -10.89 14.51 -13.97
N ALA A 23 -9.75 14.79 -14.60
CA ALA A 23 -8.54 13.97 -14.49
C ALA A 23 -7.97 13.96 -13.06
N GLY A 24 -7.94 15.10 -12.38
CA GLY A 24 -7.49 15.18 -10.98
C GLY A 24 -8.41 14.43 -10.00
N ALA A 25 -9.72 14.53 -10.15
CA ALA A 25 -10.69 13.82 -9.33
C ALA A 25 -10.64 12.29 -9.55
N GLN A 26 -10.41 11.84 -10.78
CA GLN A 26 -10.28 10.43 -11.11
C GLN A 26 -8.97 9.83 -10.54
N SER A 27 -7.86 10.58 -10.57
CA SER A 27 -6.60 10.18 -9.98
C SER A 27 -6.71 10.02 -8.45
N SER A 28 -7.34 10.95 -7.74
CA SER A 28 -7.53 10.86 -6.29
C SER A 28 -8.42 9.67 -5.90
N SER A 29 -9.49 9.39 -6.66
CA SER A 29 -10.36 8.25 -6.41
C SER A 29 -9.66 6.90 -6.62
N GLN A 30 -8.75 6.80 -7.59
CA GLN A 30 -7.94 5.61 -7.82
C GLN A 30 -6.94 5.37 -6.69
N GLN A 31 -6.28 6.41 -6.22
CA GLN A 31 -5.37 6.32 -5.07
C GLN A 31 -6.10 5.90 -3.80
N ASP A 32 -7.30 6.42 -3.55
CA ASP A 32 -8.13 6.01 -2.41
C ASP A 32 -8.61 4.55 -2.53
N GLN A 33 -8.91 4.10 -3.73
CA GLN A 33 -9.20 2.70 -3.99
C GLN A 33 -7.97 1.82 -3.73
N ASN A 34 -6.80 2.20 -4.23
CA ASN A 34 -5.55 1.47 -4.01
C ASN A 34 -5.22 1.35 -2.52
N LYS A 35 -5.38 2.43 -1.75
CA LYS A 35 -5.23 2.39 -0.28
C LYS A 35 -6.16 1.38 0.37
N ARG A 36 -7.45 1.38 0.04
CA ARG A 36 -8.40 0.41 0.59
C ARG A 36 -8.01 -1.03 0.28
N ILE A 37 -7.63 -1.32 -0.97
CA ILE A 37 -7.18 -2.64 -1.41
C ILE A 37 -6.00 -3.13 -0.56
N VAL A 38 -4.99 -2.28 -0.37
CA VAL A 38 -3.79 -2.65 0.37
C VAL A 38 -4.09 -2.82 1.87
N LEU A 39 -4.94 -1.96 2.46
CA LEU A 39 -5.36 -2.09 3.86
C LEU A 39 -6.12 -3.39 4.12
N GLU A 40 -7.07 -3.75 3.25
CA GLU A 40 -7.83 -4.99 3.35
C GLU A 40 -6.93 -6.23 3.14
N PHE A 41 -6.06 -6.18 2.14
CA PHE A 41 -5.04 -7.23 1.91
C PHE A 41 -4.18 -7.42 3.14
N TYR A 42 -3.64 -6.33 3.69
CA TYR A 42 -2.73 -6.36 4.82
C TYR A 42 -3.38 -6.99 6.06
N ASP A 43 -4.62 -6.61 6.37
CA ASP A 43 -5.35 -7.19 7.48
C ASP A 43 -5.60 -8.70 7.28
N LYS A 44 -6.11 -9.11 6.12
CA LYS A 44 -6.34 -10.53 5.79
C LYS A 44 -5.04 -11.35 5.84
N ALA A 45 -3.98 -10.82 5.25
CA ALA A 45 -2.70 -11.52 5.14
C ALA A 45 -1.95 -11.58 6.47
N LEU A 46 -1.71 -10.44 7.12
CA LEU A 46 -0.77 -10.33 8.23
C LEU A 46 -1.44 -10.49 9.61
N ASN A 47 -2.65 -9.98 9.79
CA ASN A 47 -3.38 -10.08 11.04
C ASN A 47 -4.22 -11.35 11.13
N GLN A 48 -5.06 -11.61 10.13
CA GLN A 48 -5.88 -12.82 10.07
C GLN A 48 -5.07 -14.06 9.64
N LYS A 49 -3.93 -13.85 8.97
CA LYS A 49 -3.07 -14.90 8.41
C LYS A 49 -3.85 -15.84 7.46
N ASP A 50 -4.82 -15.28 6.75
CA ASP A 50 -5.68 -15.96 5.79
C ASP A 50 -5.12 -15.72 4.38
N PHE A 51 -4.29 -16.68 3.92
CA PHE A 51 -3.73 -16.60 2.57
C PHE A 51 -4.80 -16.67 1.49
N ASP A 52 -5.83 -17.50 1.65
CA ASP A 52 -6.85 -17.71 0.62
C ASP A 52 -7.65 -16.41 0.41
N ALA A 53 -8.07 -15.74 1.49
CA ALA A 53 -8.71 -14.44 1.41
C ALA A 53 -7.77 -13.34 0.86
N ALA A 54 -6.49 -13.36 1.23
CA ALA A 54 -5.50 -12.40 0.75
C ALA A 54 -5.13 -12.61 -0.72
N SER A 55 -5.15 -13.86 -1.20
CA SER A 55 -4.74 -14.21 -2.57
C SER A 55 -5.58 -13.51 -3.65
N ALA A 56 -6.82 -13.16 -3.34
CA ALA A 56 -7.72 -12.45 -4.25
C ALA A 56 -7.22 -11.04 -4.64
N TYR A 57 -6.31 -10.48 -3.87
CA TYR A 57 -5.76 -9.13 -4.12
C TYR A 57 -4.56 -9.13 -5.05
N PHE A 58 -3.90 -10.27 -5.28
CA PHE A 58 -2.76 -10.36 -6.20
C PHE A 58 -3.17 -10.30 -7.67
N GLY A 59 -2.28 -9.71 -8.47
CA GLY A 59 -2.30 -9.85 -9.92
C GLY A 59 -1.79 -11.22 -10.38
N PRO A 60 -1.72 -11.43 -11.70
CA PRO A 60 -1.26 -12.71 -12.26
C PRO A 60 0.23 -13.00 -11.94
N HIS A 61 0.99 -11.98 -11.62
CA HIS A 61 2.39 -12.04 -11.21
C HIS A 61 2.56 -11.17 -9.97
N TYR A 62 3.40 -11.60 -9.05
CA TYR A 62 3.78 -10.87 -7.86
C TYR A 62 5.28 -10.97 -7.66
N ILE A 63 5.95 -9.83 -7.59
CA ILE A 63 7.40 -9.70 -7.43
C ILE A 63 7.69 -9.25 -5.99
N GLN A 64 8.55 -10.00 -5.31
CA GLN A 64 8.95 -9.72 -3.94
C GLN A 64 10.41 -9.24 -3.88
N HIS A 65 10.63 -8.04 -3.32
CA HIS A 65 11.97 -7.46 -3.19
C HIS A 65 12.59 -7.58 -1.79
N ASN A 66 11.85 -8.09 -0.81
CA ASN A 66 12.43 -8.37 0.49
C ASN A 66 13.46 -9.52 0.37
N PRO A 67 14.76 -9.30 0.70
CA PRO A 67 15.80 -10.31 0.49
C PRO A 67 15.66 -11.55 1.37
N THR A 68 14.79 -11.51 2.39
CA THR A 68 14.55 -12.64 3.29
C THR A 68 13.27 -13.41 2.98
N ALA A 69 12.48 -12.96 1.99
CA ALA A 69 11.25 -13.60 1.54
C ALA A 69 11.45 -14.26 0.16
N ARG A 70 10.79 -15.39 -0.06
CA ARG A 70 10.77 -16.06 -1.37
C ARG A 70 9.91 -15.24 -2.34
N ASP A 71 10.32 -15.21 -3.60
CA ASP A 71 9.58 -14.53 -4.65
C ASP A 71 8.25 -15.23 -5.01
N GLY A 72 7.33 -14.43 -5.57
CA GLY A 72 6.05 -14.89 -6.11
C GLY A 72 4.99 -15.21 -5.06
N ILE A 73 3.79 -15.52 -5.55
CA ILE A 73 2.61 -15.80 -4.72
C ILE A 73 2.83 -17.02 -3.81
N GLU A 74 3.50 -18.07 -4.31
CA GLU A 74 3.83 -19.26 -3.51
C GLU A 74 4.85 -18.95 -2.42
N GLY A 75 5.78 -18.01 -2.67
CA GLY A 75 6.69 -17.50 -1.64
C GLY A 75 5.93 -16.76 -0.54
N PHE A 76 4.95 -15.95 -0.91
CA PHE A 76 4.08 -15.26 0.05
C PHE A 76 3.21 -16.25 0.85
N LYS A 77 2.65 -17.28 0.20
CA LYS A 77 1.91 -18.35 0.88
C LYS A 77 2.74 -19.04 1.96
N ALA A 78 3.97 -19.39 1.62
CA ALA A 78 4.90 -20.01 2.58
C ALA A 78 5.21 -19.06 3.76
N PHE A 79 5.29 -17.74 3.52
CA PHE A 79 5.47 -16.76 4.57
C PHE A 79 4.25 -16.67 5.51
N ILE A 80 3.03 -16.67 4.99
CA ILE A 80 1.82 -16.71 5.82
C ILE A 80 1.76 -17.99 6.66
N GLN A 81 2.10 -19.15 6.07
CA GLN A 81 2.18 -20.40 6.84
C GLN A 81 3.23 -20.32 7.95
N PHE A 82 4.40 -19.78 7.67
CA PHE A 82 5.43 -19.52 8.70
C PHE A 82 4.91 -18.63 9.85
N LEU A 83 4.13 -17.58 9.54
CA LEU A 83 3.53 -16.72 10.57
C LEU A 83 2.51 -17.48 11.43
N ARG A 84 1.69 -18.33 10.81
CA ARG A 84 0.73 -19.20 11.53
C ARG A 84 1.42 -20.13 12.51
N ASP A 85 2.51 -20.75 12.05
CA ASP A 85 3.20 -21.80 12.82
C ASP A 85 4.09 -21.24 13.94
N LYS A 86 4.77 -20.13 13.67
CA LYS A 86 5.78 -19.58 14.58
C LYS A 86 5.30 -18.37 15.38
N PHE A 87 4.39 -17.59 14.82
CA PHE A 87 3.93 -16.33 15.40
C PHE A 87 2.40 -16.19 15.31
N PRO A 88 1.62 -17.17 15.83
CA PRO A 88 0.16 -17.15 15.71
C PRO A 88 -0.47 -15.89 16.29
N ASN A 89 0.15 -15.33 17.33
CA ASN A 89 -0.33 -14.13 18.03
C ASN A 89 0.32 -12.83 17.52
N SER A 90 1.05 -12.87 16.39
CA SER A 90 1.61 -11.66 15.80
C SER A 90 0.51 -10.72 15.33
N HIS A 91 0.74 -9.43 15.50
CA HIS A 91 -0.16 -8.37 15.08
C HIS A 91 0.60 -7.22 14.45
N SER A 92 -0.01 -6.59 13.46
CA SER A 92 0.51 -5.41 12.78
C SER A 92 -0.53 -4.29 12.86
N GLU A 93 -0.08 -3.11 13.31
CA GLU A 93 -0.88 -1.88 13.34
C GLU A 93 -0.35 -0.91 12.30
N ILE A 94 -1.21 -0.52 11.35
CA ILE A 94 -0.86 0.48 10.34
C ILE A 94 -0.99 1.87 10.97
N LYS A 95 0.11 2.59 11.08
CA LYS A 95 0.18 3.93 11.66
C LYS A 95 -0.13 5.01 10.63
N HIS A 96 0.39 4.86 9.41
CA HIS A 96 0.16 5.79 8.32
C HIS A 96 0.00 5.05 7.00
N VAL A 97 -0.80 5.62 6.11
CA VAL A 97 -1.00 5.14 4.73
C VAL A 97 -0.96 6.32 3.76
N TYR A 98 -0.15 6.17 2.73
CA TYR A 98 0.01 7.14 1.66
C TYR A 98 -0.17 6.45 0.31
N ALA A 99 -0.55 7.22 -0.72
CA ALA A 99 -0.59 6.73 -2.09
C ALA A 99 -0.05 7.79 -3.05
N ASP A 100 0.71 7.34 -4.04
CA ASP A 100 1.18 8.15 -5.16
C ASP A 100 1.07 7.32 -6.44
N GLY A 101 0.16 7.70 -7.34
CA GLY A 101 -0.16 6.95 -8.54
C GLY A 101 -0.57 5.50 -8.21
N ASP A 102 0.20 4.56 -8.74
CA ASP A 102 -0.01 3.12 -8.55
C ASP A 102 0.65 2.56 -7.28
N TYR A 103 1.29 3.39 -6.49
CA TYR A 103 1.99 2.97 -5.28
C TYR A 103 1.20 3.30 -4.02
N VAL A 104 1.22 2.36 -3.07
CA VAL A 104 0.72 2.56 -1.70
C VAL A 104 1.84 2.27 -0.73
N ILE A 105 2.05 3.20 0.20
CA ILE A 105 3.12 3.13 1.21
C ILE A 105 2.46 3.06 2.58
N LEU A 106 2.84 2.07 3.36
CA LEU A 106 2.40 1.88 4.74
C LEU A 106 3.56 2.13 5.70
N HIS A 107 3.30 2.83 6.80
CA HIS A 107 4.16 2.84 7.97
C HIS A 107 3.50 1.98 9.06
N VAL A 108 4.16 0.93 9.49
CA VAL A 108 3.58 -0.14 10.28
C VAL A 108 4.37 -0.42 11.55
N HIS A 109 3.65 -0.66 12.65
CA HIS A 109 4.17 -1.29 13.85
C HIS A 109 3.81 -2.77 13.85
N ALA A 110 4.78 -3.66 13.66
CA ALA A 110 4.57 -5.10 13.64
C ALA A 110 5.16 -5.76 14.89
N VAL A 111 4.33 -6.43 15.68
CA VAL A 111 4.73 -7.17 16.87
C VAL A 111 4.56 -8.66 16.58
N ARG A 112 5.65 -9.40 16.46
CA ARG A 112 5.62 -10.84 16.21
C ARG A 112 5.31 -11.63 17.47
N GLU A 113 5.92 -11.27 18.57
CA GLU A 113 5.71 -11.90 19.87
C GLU A 113 5.12 -10.86 20.83
N PRO A 114 3.94 -11.11 21.42
CA PRO A 114 3.34 -10.21 22.39
C PRO A 114 4.30 -9.87 23.54
N GLY A 115 4.34 -8.58 23.92
CA GLY A 115 5.23 -8.05 24.96
C GLY A 115 6.59 -7.61 24.45
N THR A 116 6.96 -7.88 23.19
CA THR A 116 8.15 -7.30 22.56
C THR A 116 7.87 -5.90 22.00
N ARG A 117 8.93 -5.14 21.71
CA ARG A 117 8.80 -3.81 21.12
C ARG A 117 8.42 -3.86 19.64
N GLY A 118 8.70 -4.98 18.95
CA GLY A 118 8.39 -5.18 17.55
C GLY A 118 9.30 -4.44 16.59
N LEU A 119 8.77 -4.21 15.39
CA LEU A 119 9.45 -3.65 14.25
C LEU A 119 8.68 -2.41 13.75
N ALA A 120 9.42 -1.38 13.36
CA ALA A 120 8.93 -0.35 12.47
C ALA A 120 9.20 -0.80 11.03
N ILE A 121 8.17 -0.80 10.20
CA ILE A 121 8.26 -1.27 8.81
C ILE A 121 7.72 -0.17 7.90
N VAL A 122 8.41 0.05 6.79
CA VAL A 122 7.88 0.78 5.65
C VAL A 122 7.67 -0.23 4.54
N ASP A 123 6.39 -0.55 4.28
CA ASP A 123 5.97 -1.42 3.18
C ASP A 123 5.57 -0.57 1.98
N ILE A 124 6.00 -0.95 0.79
CA ILE A 124 5.64 -0.29 -0.47
C ILE A 124 5.01 -1.35 -1.37
N PHE A 125 3.79 -1.08 -1.84
CA PHE A 125 3.06 -1.92 -2.77
C PHE A 125 2.85 -1.19 -4.08
N ARG A 126 3.05 -1.87 -5.20
CA ARG A 126 2.62 -1.38 -6.52
C ARG A 126 1.42 -2.19 -7.00
N LEU A 127 0.44 -1.46 -7.53
CA LEU A 127 -0.79 -2.04 -8.07
C LEU A 127 -0.89 -1.82 -9.58
N VAL A 128 -1.50 -2.78 -10.27
CA VAL A 128 -1.91 -2.64 -11.67
C VAL A 128 -3.34 -3.17 -11.77
N ASN A 129 -4.25 -2.40 -12.34
CA ASN A 129 -5.67 -2.76 -12.45
C ASN A 129 -6.27 -3.21 -11.10
N SER A 130 -6.02 -2.46 -10.04
CA SER A 130 -6.50 -2.75 -8.68
C SER A 130 -6.01 -4.08 -8.11
N LYS A 131 -4.85 -4.58 -8.58
CA LYS A 131 -4.21 -5.80 -8.09
C LYS A 131 -2.78 -5.51 -7.67
N ILE A 132 -2.36 -6.10 -6.56
CA ILE A 132 -0.99 -6.01 -6.04
C ILE A 132 -0.10 -6.88 -6.93
N VAL A 133 0.95 -6.26 -7.48
CA VAL A 133 1.88 -6.92 -8.41
C VAL A 133 3.33 -6.89 -7.93
N GLU A 134 3.64 -6.05 -6.91
CA GLU A 134 5.03 -5.87 -6.48
C GLU A 134 5.10 -5.31 -5.07
N HIS A 135 6.12 -5.69 -4.30
CA HIS A 135 6.29 -5.29 -2.91
C HIS A 135 7.77 -5.13 -2.54
N TRP A 136 8.05 -4.07 -1.80
CA TRP A 136 9.31 -3.79 -1.10
C TRP A 136 9.03 -3.53 0.37
N ASP A 137 9.98 -3.80 1.24
CA ASP A 137 9.94 -3.34 2.62
C ASP A 137 11.32 -2.89 3.14
N VAL A 138 11.29 -2.01 4.12
CA VAL A 138 12.44 -1.66 4.96
C VAL A 138 12.01 -1.83 6.40
N ARG A 139 12.81 -2.56 7.20
CA ARG A 139 12.49 -2.90 8.58
C ARG A 139 13.56 -2.43 9.54
N GLN A 140 13.12 -1.94 10.67
CA GLN A 140 13.99 -1.55 11.78
C GLN A 140 13.40 -2.05 13.10
N ASP A 141 14.23 -2.61 13.97
CA ASP A 141 13.82 -2.96 15.34
C ASP A 141 13.46 -1.68 16.11
N VAL A 142 12.39 -1.74 16.90
CA VAL A 142 12.05 -0.68 17.82
C VAL A 142 13.01 -0.78 19.02
N PRO A 143 13.94 0.18 19.21
CA PRO A 143 15.00 0.06 20.18
C PRO A 143 14.47 0.19 21.61
N GLU A 144 15.23 -0.35 22.56
CA GLU A 144 14.93 -0.17 24.00
C GLU A 144 15.14 1.28 24.45
N THR A 145 16.18 1.89 23.93
CA THR A 145 16.54 3.28 24.20
C THR A 145 16.73 4.03 22.91
N ALA A 146 16.25 5.26 22.85
CA ALA A 146 16.40 6.15 21.69
C ALA A 146 17.16 7.42 22.08
N ALA A 147 17.82 8.05 21.11
CA ALA A 147 18.53 9.31 21.30
C ALA A 147 17.58 10.51 21.54
N ASN A 148 16.29 10.33 21.30
CA ASN A 148 15.25 11.34 21.50
C ASN A 148 13.96 10.67 22.05
N GLY A 149 13.02 11.48 22.50
CA GLY A 149 11.76 11.02 23.10
C GLY A 149 10.55 10.98 22.15
N ASN A 150 10.74 11.10 20.83
CA ASN A 150 9.63 11.29 19.88
C ASN A 150 8.92 9.97 19.50
N GLY A 151 9.54 8.82 19.74
CA GLY A 151 9.04 7.53 19.24
C GLY A 151 9.34 7.30 17.76
N MET A 152 8.85 6.17 17.23
CA MET A 152 9.04 5.78 15.83
C MET A 152 7.73 5.81 15.02
N PHE A 153 6.60 6.20 15.66
CA PHE A 153 5.27 6.12 15.04
C PHE A 153 4.45 7.38 15.28
#